data_ba0f246769bc0bafe56bc4f310f49828
#
_entry.id   ba0f246769bc0bafe56bc4f310f49828
#
_cell.length_a   1.000
_cell.length_b   1.000
_cell.length_c   1.000
_cell.angle_alpha   90.00
_cell.angle_beta   90.00
_cell.angle_gamma   90.00
#
_symmetry.space_group_name_H-M   'P 1'
#
loop_
_entity.id
_entity.type
_entity.pdbx_description
1 polymer ?
#
loop_
_entity_poly.entity_id
_entity_poly.type
_entity_poly.pdbx_seq_one_letter_code
_entity_poly.pdbx_strand_id
1 'polypeptide(L)'
;VQARRIWSCIDQGYRPIDWQLDFKSGYRWREDTWHQRIRFAHLKGVDIKVPWELARLQHLPTLALAAHSANPEEHGFEVYVAEFRNQVLDFIATDPPGFGVNWSCAMDVAIRAANMLVARDIVLASGASLDAEFEAAFFASVLAHGRHILNNLEWSPRFRGNHYLANIVGLLFVAVYL
;
A
#
# COMPACT_ATOMS: atom_id res chain seq x y z
N VAL A 1 11.99 15.29 -4.31
CA VAL A 1 12.59 15.63 -3.00
C VAL A 1 11.97 14.75 -1.92
N GLN A 2 10.64 14.66 -1.83
CA GLN A 2 9.95 13.89 -0.78
C GLN A 2 10.25 12.38 -0.83
N ALA A 3 10.17 11.75 -2.00
CA ALA A 3 10.47 10.32 -2.15
C ALA A 3 11.89 9.95 -1.67
N ARG A 4 12.90 10.76 -2.00
CA ARG A 4 14.28 10.54 -1.54
C ARG A 4 14.42 10.64 -0.02
N ARG A 5 13.67 11.56 0.62
CA ARG A 5 13.67 11.70 2.07
C ARG A 5 13.04 10.48 2.73
N ILE A 6 11.89 10.00 2.21
CA ILE A 6 11.24 8.79 2.72
C ILE A 6 12.16 7.58 2.55
N TRP A 7 12.79 7.45 1.37
CA TRP A 7 13.75 6.39 1.09
C TRP A 7 14.92 6.38 2.08
N SER A 8 15.43 7.54 2.49
CA SER A 8 16.52 7.62 3.47
C SER A 8 16.11 7.20 4.89
N CYS A 9 14.83 7.00 5.15
CA CYS A 9 14.32 6.47 6.43
C CYS A 9 14.22 4.93 6.44
N ILE A 10 14.43 4.27 5.31
CA ILE A 10 14.42 2.80 5.20
C ILE A 10 15.75 2.24 5.72
N ASP A 11 15.68 1.12 6.42
CA ASP A 11 16.85 0.50 7.03
C ASP A 11 17.89 0.04 6.00
N GLN A 12 19.17 0.14 6.36
CA GLN A 12 20.25 -0.39 5.53
C GLN A 12 20.12 -1.91 5.39
N GLY A 13 20.22 -2.38 4.13
CA GLY A 13 20.10 -3.81 3.82
C GLY A 13 18.69 -4.28 3.51
N TYR A 14 17.67 -3.43 3.65
CA TYR A 14 16.32 -3.73 3.15
C TYR A 14 16.36 -3.97 1.64
N ARG A 15 15.65 -5.00 1.19
CA ARG A 15 15.53 -5.33 -0.23
C ARG A 15 14.23 -4.77 -0.78
N PRO A 16 14.29 -3.78 -1.71
CA PRO A 16 13.09 -3.18 -2.29
C PRO A 16 12.22 -4.19 -3.01
N ILE A 17 10.91 -3.96 -2.93
CA ILE A 17 9.92 -4.71 -3.68
C ILE A 17 9.64 -3.97 -4.99
N ASP A 18 9.66 -4.69 -6.12
CA ASP A 18 9.22 -4.09 -7.39
C ASP A 18 7.69 -4.16 -7.51
N TRP A 19 7.03 -3.13 -7.01
CA TRP A 19 5.57 -3.01 -6.99
C TRP A 19 4.93 -2.88 -8.37
N GLN A 20 5.73 -2.63 -9.43
CA GLN A 20 5.26 -2.47 -10.80
C GLN A 20 5.35 -3.77 -11.61
N LEU A 21 5.87 -4.86 -11.02
CA LEU A 21 6.21 -6.09 -11.73
C LEU A 21 5.08 -7.13 -11.67
N ASP A 22 4.65 -7.60 -12.84
CA ASP A 22 4.03 -8.92 -12.94
C ASP A 22 5.13 -9.99 -12.87
N PHE A 23 5.40 -10.49 -11.68
CA PHE A 23 6.46 -11.49 -11.44
C PHE A 23 6.20 -12.86 -12.09
N LYS A 24 4.97 -13.11 -12.59
CA LYS A 24 4.63 -14.34 -13.31
C LYS A 24 5.07 -14.28 -14.76
N SER A 25 4.87 -13.13 -15.41
CA SER A 25 5.25 -12.92 -16.81
C SER A 25 6.60 -12.22 -16.98
N GLY A 26 7.10 -11.55 -15.95
CA GLY A 26 8.27 -10.68 -16.03
C GLY A 26 7.98 -9.29 -16.64
N TYR A 27 6.71 -8.98 -16.96
CA TYR A 27 6.37 -7.67 -17.49
C TYR A 27 6.31 -6.62 -16.37
N ARG A 28 6.93 -5.46 -16.63
CA ARG A 28 6.98 -4.35 -15.68
C ARG A 28 6.32 -3.11 -16.27
N TRP A 29 5.32 -2.54 -15.57
CA TRP A 29 4.77 -1.24 -15.91
C TRP A 29 5.74 -0.12 -15.51
N ARG A 30 5.63 1.02 -16.19
CA ARG A 30 6.43 2.20 -15.86
C ARG A 30 5.78 2.93 -14.68
N GLU A 31 6.57 3.21 -13.65
CA GLU A 31 6.16 3.94 -12.44
C GLU A 31 5.81 5.41 -12.69
N ASP A 32 6.28 6.01 -13.80
CA ASP A 32 6.00 7.39 -14.18
C ASP A 32 4.76 7.56 -15.07
N THR A 33 4.03 6.49 -15.34
CA THR A 33 2.83 6.53 -16.16
C THR A 33 1.63 6.99 -15.32
N TRP A 34 0.94 8.03 -15.77
CA TRP A 34 -0.31 8.48 -15.15
C TRP A 34 -1.34 7.35 -15.11
N HIS A 35 -1.99 7.11 -13.98
CA HIS A 35 -2.82 5.95 -13.71
C HIS A 35 -3.90 5.68 -14.76
N GLN A 36 -4.52 6.74 -15.34
CA GLN A 36 -5.54 6.59 -16.39
C GLN A 36 -4.97 6.21 -17.77
N ARG A 37 -3.64 6.23 -17.94
CA ARG A 37 -2.95 5.82 -19.17
C ARG A 37 -2.33 4.43 -19.05
N ILE A 38 -2.48 3.78 -17.92
CA ILE A 38 -2.02 2.41 -17.72
C ILE A 38 -2.78 1.48 -18.67
N ARG A 39 -2.03 0.74 -19.47
CA ARG A 39 -2.59 -0.27 -20.37
C ARG A 39 -2.60 -1.64 -19.69
N PHE A 40 -3.69 -2.35 -19.85
CA PHE A 40 -3.85 -3.73 -19.39
C PHE A 40 -4.54 -4.56 -20.49
N ALA A 41 -4.43 -5.89 -20.38
CA ALA A 41 -4.98 -6.85 -21.37
C ALA A 41 -4.48 -6.63 -22.82
N HIS A 42 -3.36 -5.96 -23.01
CA HIS A 42 -2.79 -5.65 -24.33
C HIS A 42 -1.67 -6.62 -24.75
N LEU A 43 -1.18 -7.44 -23.81
CA LEU A 43 -0.16 -8.45 -24.06
C LEU A 43 -0.64 -9.81 -23.51
N LYS A 44 -0.45 -10.86 -24.32
CA LYS A 44 -0.82 -12.23 -23.93
C LYS A 44 0.07 -12.70 -22.78
N GLY A 45 -0.54 -13.24 -21.72
CA GLY A 45 0.17 -13.79 -20.56
C GLY A 45 0.58 -12.75 -19.50
N VAL A 46 0.33 -11.45 -19.75
CA VAL A 46 0.54 -10.38 -18.76
C VAL A 46 -0.75 -10.12 -18.01
N ASP A 47 -0.69 -10.17 -16.67
CA ASP A 47 -1.85 -9.94 -15.82
C ASP A 47 -1.59 -8.78 -14.84
N ILE A 48 -2.32 -7.68 -15.04
CA ILE A 48 -2.26 -6.50 -14.18
C ILE A 48 -2.67 -6.79 -12.72
N LYS A 49 -3.44 -7.84 -12.49
CA LYS A 49 -3.86 -8.23 -11.13
C LYS A 49 -2.69 -8.69 -10.27
N VAL A 50 -1.60 -9.16 -10.88
CA VAL A 50 -0.43 -9.62 -10.11
C VAL A 50 0.18 -8.49 -9.29
N PRO A 51 0.60 -7.33 -9.85
CA PRO A 51 1.05 -6.20 -9.04
C PRO A 51 -0.06 -5.59 -8.18
N TRP A 52 -1.33 -5.58 -8.63
CA TRP A 52 -2.43 -5.09 -7.81
C TRP A 52 -2.62 -5.91 -6.53
N GLU A 53 -2.65 -7.23 -6.63
CA GLU A 53 -2.78 -8.14 -5.47
C GLU A 53 -1.63 -7.92 -4.46
N LEU A 54 -0.41 -7.78 -4.95
CA LEU A 54 0.74 -7.46 -4.10
C LEU A 54 0.58 -6.09 -3.43
N ALA A 55 0.21 -5.07 -4.20
CA ALA A 55 0.07 -3.70 -3.74
C ALA A 55 -1.21 -3.42 -2.92
N ARG A 56 -2.11 -4.39 -2.75
CA ARG A 56 -3.16 -4.35 -1.73
C ARG A 56 -2.58 -4.41 -0.31
N LEU A 57 -1.33 -4.80 -0.17
CA LEU A 57 -0.63 -4.93 1.11
C LEU A 57 -1.36 -5.82 2.13
N GLN A 58 -2.07 -6.84 1.66
CA GLN A 58 -2.84 -7.78 2.51
C GLN A 58 -1.95 -8.59 3.46
N HIS A 59 -0.68 -8.71 3.16
CA HIS A 59 0.31 -9.37 4.02
C HIS A 59 0.72 -8.51 5.23
N LEU A 60 0.54 -7.19 5.19
CA LEU A 60 0.91 -6.31 6.32
C LEU A 60 0.13 -6.61 7.60
N PRO A 61 -1.22 -6.81 7.59
CA PRO A 61 -1.93 -7.27 8.79
C PRO A 61 -1.40 -8.61 9.33
N THR A 62 -1.01 -9.54 8.46
CA THR A 62 -0.40 -10.82 8.88
C THR A 62 0.96 -10.61 9.54
N LEU A 63 1.80 -9.73 8.96
CA LEU A 63 3.09 -9.35 9.52
C LEU A 63 2.94 -8.66 10.88
N ALA A 64 1.95 -7.76 10.99
CA ALA A 64 1.62 -7.08 12.24
C ALA A 64 1.13 -8.06 13.33
N LEU A 65 0.32 -9.06 12.96
CA LEU A 65 -0.11 -10.12 13.86
C LEU A 65 1.07 -11.00 14.31
N ALA A 66 2.04 -11.25 13.45
CA ALA A 66 3.26 -11.95 13.83
C ALA A 66 4.06 -11.15 14.87
N ALA A 67 4.19 -9.83 14.67
CA ALA A 67 4.77 -8.95 15.70
C ALA A 67 3.98 -8.99 17.01
N HIS A 68 2.65 -8.89 16.95
CA HIS A 68 1.79 -8.91 18.15
C HIS A 68 1.87 -10.24 18.92
N SER A 69 2.12 -11.34 18.21
CA SER A 69 2.24 -12.67 18.81
C SER A 69 3.67 -13.00 19.29
N ALA A 70 4.66 -12.23 18.88
CA ALA A 70 6.04 -12.38 19.31
C ALA A 70 6.23 -11.77 20.70
N ASN A 71 7.15 -12.37 21.49
CA ASN A 71 7.57 -11.75 22.74
C ASN A 71 8.40 -10.48 22.42
N PRO A 72 8.06 -9.30 23.00
CA PRO A 72 8.84 -8.07 22.81
C PRO A 72 10.33 -8.19 23.21
N GLU A 73 10.67 -9.13 24.09
CA GLU A 73 12.06 -9.40 24.47
C GLU A 73 12.82 -10.28 23.48
N GLU A 74 12.12 -10.84 22.48
CA GLU A 74 12.72 -11.70 21.48
C GLU A 74 13.10 -10.91 20.22
N HIS A 75 14.23 -11.24 19.63
CA HIS A 75 14.71 -10.62 18.40
C HIS A 75 13.67 -10.64 17.24
N GLY A 76 12.78 -11.62 17.22
CA GLY A 76 11.72 -11.74 16.21
C GLY A 76 10.74 -10.58 16.19
N PHE A 77 10.40 -10.01 17.36
CA PHE A 77 9.48 -8.88 17.45
C PHE A 77 9.97 -7.67 16.65
N GLU A 78 11.21 -7.23 16.90
CA GLU A 78 11.78 -6.06 16.22
C GLU A 78 11.93 -6.28 14.71
N VAL A 79 12.24 -7.51 14.29
CA VAL A 79 12.33 -7.86 12.85
C VAL A 79 10.99 -7.66 12.15
N TYR A 80 9.87 -8.11 12.76
CA TYR A 80 8.55 -7.93 12.16
C TYR A 80 8.12 -6.45 12.11
N VAL A 81 8.41 -5.69 13.16
CA VAL A 81 8.11 -4.25 13.22
C VAL A 81 8.93 -3.48 12.18
N ALA A 82 10.24 -3.76 12.08
CA ALA A 82 11.11 -3.15 11.10
C ALA A 82 10.69 -3.49 9.66
N GLU A 83 10.34 -4.74 9.40
CA GLU A 83 9.88 -5.16 8.08
C GLU A 83 8.56 -4.49 7.69
N PHE A 84 7.58 -4.40 8.62
CA PHE A 84 6.35 -3.64 8.41
C PHE A 84 6.66 -2.18 8.03
N ARG A 85 7.49 -1.51 8.82
CA ARG A 85 7.89 -0.13 8.61
C ARG A 85 8.56 0.08 7.24
N ASN A 86 9.52 -0.76 6.92
CA ASN A 86 10.29 -0.67 5.68
C ASN A 86 9.43 -0.90 4.44
N GLN A 87 8.55 -1.89 4.43
CA GLN A 87 7.67 -2.15 3.30
C GLN A 87 6.67 -1.02 3.06
N VAL A 88 6.13 -0.42 4.11
CA VAL A 88 5.23 0.74 3.97
C VAL A 88 5.99 1.94 3.40
N LEU A 89 7.18 2.24 3.91
CA LEU A 89 8.00 3.35 3.40
C LEU A 89 8.48 3.10 1.97
N ASP A 90 8.84 1.86 1.62
CA ASP A 90 9.21 1.45 0.26
C ASP A 90 8.06 1.73 -0.71
N PHE A 91 6.85 1.24 -0.39
CA PHE A 91 5.68 1.51 -1.21
C PHE A 91 5.45 3.02 -1.39
N ILE A 92 5.48 3.80 -0.30
CA ILE A 92 5.24 5.25 -0.35
C ILE A 92 6.31 5.97 -1.19
N ALA A 93 7.57 5.54 -1.10
CA ALA A 93 8.68 6.17 -1.80
C ALA A 93 8.71 5.87 -3.30
N THR A 94 8.26 4.66 -3.71
CA THR A 94 8.38 4.15 -5.08
C THR A 94 7.10 4.20 -5.89
N ASP A 95 5.93 4.32 -5.22
CA ASP A 95 4.61 4.39 -5.84
C ASP A 95 3.94 5.75 -5.60
N PRO A 96 4.36 6.81 -6.30
CA PRO A 96 3.82 8.15 -6.10
C PRO A 96 2.33 8.21 -6.45
N PRO A 97 1.51 8.93 -5.65
CA PRO A 97 0.08 9.02 -5.84
C PRO A 97 -0.34 9.40 -7.26
N GLY A 98 -1.20 8.58 -7.87
CA GLY A 98 -1.73 8.80 -9.21
C GLY A 98 -0.82 8.31 -10.35
N PHE A 99 0.34 7.72 -10.06
CA PHE A 99 1.24 7.18 -11.06
C PHE A 99 1.50 5.69 -10.84
N GLY A 100 1.91 5.01 -11.91
CA GLY A 100 2.16 3.56 -11.88
C GLY A 100 0.89 2.71 -11.88
N VAL A 101 1.11 1.40 -11.97
CA VAL A 101 0.03 0.40 -12.11
C VAL A 101 -0.87 0.33 -10.89
N ASN A 102 -0.33 0.59 -9.70
CA ASN A 102 -1.01 0.42 -8.42
C ASN A 102 -2.01 1.54 -8.06
N TRP A 103 -2.09 2.58 -8.87
CA TRP A 103 -3.06 3.66 -8.75
C TRP A 103 -4.16 3.62 -9.82
N SER A 104 -4.15 2.60 -10.71
CA SER A 104 -5.08 2.52 -11.82
C SER A 104 -6.46 1.94 -11.49
N CYS A 105 -6.62 1.28 -10.32
CA CYS A 105 -7.87 0.74 -9.83
C CYS A 105 -8.16 1.28 -8.42
N ALA A 106 -9.22 2.06 -8.27
CA ALA A 106 -9.55 2.70 -6.99
C ALA A 106 -9.96 1.68 -5.91
N MET A 107 -10.50 0.51 -6.29
CA MET A 107 -10.76 -0.60 -5.36
C MET A 107 -9.48 -1.07 -4.70
N ASP A 108 -8.41 -1.27 -5.47
CA ASP A 108 -7.13 -1.75 -4.92
C ASP A 108 -6.49 -0.68 -4.01
N VAL A 109 -6.62 0.60 -4.36
CA VAL A 109 -6.20 1.73 -3.50
C VAL A 109 -6.98 1.73 -2.18
N ALA A 110 -8.29 1.46 -2.21
CA ALA A 110 -9.14 1.41 -1.04
C ALA A 110 -8.78 0.24 -0.10
N ILE A 111 -8.58 -0.95 -0.66
CA ILE A 111 -8.15 -2.14 0.08
C ILE A 111 -6.79 -1.90 0.73
N ARG A 112 -5.84 -1.33 0.00
CA ARG A 112 -4.51 -0.99 0.51
C ARG A 112 -4.58 -0.02 1.68
N ALA A 113 -5.36 1.06 1.57
CA ALA A 113 -5.52 2.02 2.66
C ALA A 113 -6.03 1.35 3.94
N ALA A 114 -7.06 0.50 3.84
CA ALA A 114 -7.59 -0.23 4.98
C ALA A 114 -6.55 -1.19 5.59
N ASN A 115 -5.83 -1.95 4.77
CA ASN A 115 -4.80 -2.87 5.25
C ASN A 115 -3.64 -2.15 5.95
N MET A 116 -3.20 -1.00 5.41
CA MET A 116 -2.17 -0.17 6.04
C MET A 116 -2.61 0.30 7.44
N LEU A 117 -3.83 0.83 7.56
CA LEU A 117 -4.38 1.35 8.80
C LEU A 117 -4.54 0.25 9.85
N VAL A 118 -5.16 -0.87 9.49
CA VAL A 118 -5.34 -2.03 10.37
C VAL A 118 -3.99 -2.60 10.83
N ALA A 119 -3.04 -2.76 9.91
CA ALA A 119 -1.72 -3.27 10.25
C ALA A 119 -0.98 -2.34 11.23
N ARG A 120 -1.04 -1.02 11.01
CA ARG A 120 -0.46 -0.04 11.94
C ARG A 120 -1.04 -0.16 13.34
N ASP A 121 -2.36 -0.26 13.46
CA ASP A 121 -3.01 -0.39 14.77
C ASP A 121 -2.58 -1.67 15.50
N ILE A 122 -2.47 -2.79 14.78
CA ILE A 122 -2.00 -4.06 15.36
C ILE A 122 -0.53 -3.93 15.80
N VAL A 123 0.33 -3.28 15.01
CA VAL A 123 1.73 -3.02 15.39
C VAL A 123 1.80 -2.16 16.66
N LEU A 124 1.03 -1.10 16.74
CA LEU A 124 0.99 -0.27 17.97
C LEU A 124 0.43 -1.03 19.17
N ALA A 125 -0.61 -1.85 18.96
CA ALA A 125 -1.19 -2.69 20.00
C ALA A 125 -0.22 -3.78 20.51
N SER A 126 0.81 -4.13 19.73
CA SER A 126 1.89 -5.03 20.17
C SER A 126 2.89 -4.38 21.14
N GLY A 127 2.76 -3.08 21.39
CA GLY A 127 3.69 -2.30 22.22
C GLY A 127 4.84 -1.65 21.42
N ALA A 128 4.88 -1.82 20.11
CA ALA A 128 5.86 -1.15 19.26
C ALA A 128 5.63 0.37 19.19
N SER A 129 6.69 1.12 18.98
CA SER A 129 6.65 2.54 18.66
C SER A 129 7.11 2.75 17.23
N LEU A 130 6.43 3.65 16.52
CA LEU A 130 6.81 4.08 15.18
C LEU A 130 7.34 5.50 15.24
N ASP A 131 8.41 5.79 14.51
CA ASP A 131 9.05 7.10 14.54
C ASP A 131 8.22 8.20 13.85
N ALA A 132 8.53 9.46 14.18
CA ALA A 132 7.79 10.61 13.66
C ALA A 132 7.88 10.77 12.14
N GLU A 133 8.98 10.38 11.53
CA GLU A 133 9.19 10.39 10.08
C GLU A 133 8.28 9.38 9.39
N PHE A 134 8.18 8.16 9.95
CA PHE A 134 7.24 7.16 9.48
C PHE A 134 5.80 7.66 9.59
N GLU A 135 5.39 8.16 10.76
CA GLU A 135 4.01 8.63 10.99
C GLU A 135 3.64 9.77 10.04
N ALA A 136 4.55 10.71 9.81
CA ALA A 136 4.32 11.80 8.87
C ALA A 136 4.16 11.31 7.42
N ALA A 137 4.99 10.37 6.97
CA ALA A 137 4.89 9.77 5.65
C ALA A 137 3.61 8.92 5.50
N PHE A 138 3.29 8.14 6.53
CA PHE A 138 2.12 7.28 6.58
C PHE A 138 0.82 8.09 6.45
N PHE A 139 0.58 9.08 7.28
CA PHE A 139 -0.65 9.86 7.23
C PHE A 139 -0.76 10.75 5.98
N ALA A 140 0.37 11.25 5.46
CA ALA A 140 0.37 11.92 4.16
C ALA A 140 -0.06 10.96 3.03
N SER A 141 0.39 9.71 3.09
CA SER A 141 -0.02 8.66 2.14
C SER A 141 -1.50 8.29 2.30
N VAL A 142 -1.98 8.09 3.54
CA VAL A 142 -3.40 7.79 3.83
C VAL A 142 -4.31 8.90 3.26
N LEU A 143 -3.95 10.16 3.47
CA LEU A 143 -4.68 11.31 2.89
C LEU A 143 -4.68 11.27 1.36
N ALA A 144 -3.53 10.94 0.74
CA ALA A 144 -3.43 10.79 -0.70
C ALA A 144 -4.30 9.65 -1.24
N HIS A 145 -4.36 8.51 -0.53
CA HIS A 145 -5.26 7.40 -0.85
C HIS A 145 -6.72 7.85 -0.80
N GLY A 146 -7.14 8.51 0.28
CA GLY A 146 -8.51 9.01 0.43
C GLY A 146 -8.90 9.97 -0.70
N ARG A 147 -8.03 10.92 -1.03
CA ARG A 147 -8.25 11.85 -2.16
C ARG A 147 -8.34 11.13 -3.50
N HIS A 148 -7.48 10.14 -3.72
CA HIS A 148 -7.50 9.36 -4.96
C HIS A 148 -8.80 8.57 -5.09
N ILE A 149 -9.23 7.86 -4.05
CA ILE A 149 -10.48 7.09 -4.05
C ILE A 149 -11.68 8.03 -4.31
N LEU A 150 -11.76 9.17 -3.61
CA LEU A 150 -12.85 10.14 -3.76
C LEU A 150 -12.96 10.68 -5.19
N ASN A 151 -11.83 10.91 -5.85
CA ASN A 151 -11.79 11.46 -7.21
C ASN A 151 -11.94 10.39 -8.31
N ASN A 152 -11.90 9.09 -7.95
CA ASN A 152 -11.94 7.97 -8.89
C ASN A 152 -12.95 6.89 -8.46
N LEU A 153 -14.11 7.29 -7.91
CA LEU A 153 -15.14 6.35 -7.50
C LEU A 153 -15.60 5.48 -8.68
N GLU A 154 -15.56 4.16 -8.49
CA GLU A 154 -15.92 3.16 -9.51
C GLU A 154 -17.44 2.90 -9.49
N TRP A 155 -18.22 3.97 -9.57
CA TRP A 155 -19.66 3.93 -9.59
C TRP A 155 -20.25 4.22 -10.97
N SER A 156 -21.25 3.45 -11.37
CA SER A 156 -22.08 3.79 -12.50
C SER A 156 -23.54 3.33 -12.27
N PRO A 157 -24.53 3.94 -12.91
CA PRO A 157 -25.93 3.49 -12.81
C PRO A 157 -26.15 2.04 -13.24
N ARG A 158 -25.31 1.54 -14.16
CA ARG A 158 -25.40 0.20 -14.74
C ARG A 158 -24.59 -0.86 -13.98
N PHE A 159 -23.52 -0.45 -13.30
CA PHE A 159 -22.60 -1.37 -12.62
C PHE A 159 -22.46 -0.95 -11.17
N ARG A 160 -23.26 -1.59 -10.31
CA ARG A 160 -23.17 -1.47 -8.85
C ARG A 160 -22.44 -2.71 -8.33
N GLY A 161 -21.11 -2.70 -8.42
CA GLY A 161 -20.30 -3.85 -8.07
C GLY A 161 -19.54 -3.69 -6.77
N ASN A 162 -18.77 -4.71 -6.44
CA ASN A 162 -17.88 -4.76 -5.29
C ASN A 162 -16.81 -3.65 -5.29
N HIS A 163 -16.42 -3.13 -6.46
CA HIS A 163 -15.46 -2.02 -6.57
C HIS A 163 -15.97 -0.76 -5.85
N TYR A 164 -17.21 -0.35 -6.15
CA TYR A 164 -17.80 0.81 -5.49
C TYR A 164 -17.96 0.60 -3.98
N LEU A 165 -18.38 -0.60 -3.55
CA LEU A 165 -18.47 -0.92 -2.13
C LEU A 165 -17.10 -0.81 -1.45
N ALA A 166 -16.05 -1.34 -2.07
CA ALA A 166 -14.70 -1.22 -1.56
C ALA A 166 -14.23 0.24 -1.48
N ASN A 167 -14.56 1.07 -2.48
CA ASN A 167 -14.27 2.51 -2.43
C ASN A 167 -14.90 3.17 -1.20
N ILE A 168 -16.18 2.90 -0.92
CA ILE A 168 -16.89 3.47 0.24
C ILE A 168 -16.28 2.97 1.56
N VAL A 169 -15.98 1.68 1.66
CA VAL A 169 -15.35 1.10 2.85
C VAL A 169 -13.96 1.72 3.07
N GLY A 170 -13.14 1.82 2.02
CA GLY A 170 -11.81 2.45 2.13
C GLY A 170 -11.88 3.92 2.56
N LEU A 171 -12.85 4.68 2.03
CA LEU A 171 -13.08 6.07 2.47
C LEU A 171 -13.51 6.14 3.92
N LEU A 172 -14.33 5.20 4.39
CA LEU A 172 -14.74 5.14 5.80
C LEU A 172 -13.52 4.89 6.70
N PHE A 173 -12.66 3.92 6.35
CA PHE A 173 -11.41 3.71 7.07
C PHE A 173 -10.56 4.98 7.12
N VAL A 174 -10.32 5.61 5.99
CA VAL A 174 -9.52 6.85 5.91
C VAL A 174 -10.13 7.97 6.77
N ALA A 175 -11.46 8.14 6.73
CA ALA A 175 -12.15 9.20 7.46
C ALA A 175 -12.12 9.04 8.98
N VAL A 176 -11.96 7.81 9.49
CA VAL A 176 -11.85 7.55 10.95
C VAL A 176 -10.50 8.00 11.49
N TYR A 177 -9.47 8.04 10.63
CA TYR A 177 -8.08 8.32 11.04
C TYR A 177 -7.61 9.75 10.71
N LEU A 178 -8.37 10.52 9.93
CA LEU A 178 -8.02 11.90 9.52
C LEU A 178 -8.98 12.93 10.11
#